data_ac851bca8af5a2426b7302db8fc5e96c
#
_entry.id   ac851bca8af5a2426b7302db8fc5e96c
#
_cell.length_a   1.000
_cell.length_b   1.000
_cell.length_c   1.000
_cell.angle_alpha   90.00
_cell.angle_beta   90.00
_cell.angle_gamma   90.00
#
_symmetry.space_group_name_H-M   'P 1'
#
loop_
_entity.id
_entity.type
_entity.pdbx_description
1 polymer ?
#
loop_
_entity_poly.entity_id
_entity_poly.type
_entity_poly.pdbx_seq_one_letter_code
_entity_poly.pdbx_strand_id
1 'polypeptide(L)'
;VIYIGMSGGISGTAHAAAMAVEELQEEFPERKIAAIDTYAASLGEGLLVLEAARMLENGAPFSLIVEQISRRRRTMCQYFTVDDLAYLERGGRVSKAAAIVGTVLKIKPLLRGDDEGKIVQCGKTRGRKQSLTALADFYEKLAADKTEEIGIAHADDEAGAQFLLDALRQRGFTGECLTVCYEPVTGSHVGPGTVALFFQGIHR
;
A
#
# COMPACT_ATOMS: atom_id res chain seq x y z
N VAL A 1 20.95 6.40 9.56
CA VAL A 1 20.05 6.58 8.41
C VAL A 1 19.14 5.37 8.30
N ILE A 2 17.83 5.57 8.05
CA ILE A 2 16.89 4.49 7.75
C ILE A 2 16.29 4.81 6.38
N TYR A 3 16.49 3.93 5.41
CA TYR A 3 15.75 3.91 4.16
C TYR A 3 14.48 3.06 4.35
N ILE A 4 13.33 3.62 4.04
CA ILE A 4 12.05 2.93 4.03
C ILE A 4 11.50 3.08 2.63
N GLY A 5 11.30 1.98 1.93
CA GLY A 5 11.02 2.05 0.50
C GLY A 5 9.95 1.09 0.01
N MET A 6 9.50 1.38 -1.21
CA MET A 6 8.50 0.62 -1.95
C MET A 6 8.89 -0.86 -2.07
N SER A 7 7.88 -1.71 -2.04
CA SER A 7 7.99 -3.17 -2.16
C SER A 7 8.96 -3.64 -3.24
N GLY A 8 9.88 -4.50 -2.83
CA GLY A 8 10.77 -5.26 -3.73
C GLY A 8 10.01 -6.19 -4.69
N GLY A 9 8.76 -6.52 -4.39
CA GLY A 9 7.89 -7.31 -5.27
C GLY A 9 7.42 -6.58 -6.54
N ILE A 10 7.54 -5.22 -6.58
CA ILE A 10 7.09 -4.39 -7.70
C ILE A 10 8.13 -3.35 -8.17
N SER A 11 9.22 -3.16 -7.41
CA SER A 11 10.30 -2.21 -7.72
C SER A 11 11.66 -2.78 -7.31
N GLY A 12 12.69 -2.57 -8.12
CA GLY A 12 14.06 -2.95 -7.78
C GLY A 12 14.74 -2.06 -6.74
N THR A 13 14.11 -0.96 -6.32
CA THR A 13 14.71 0.06 -5.46
C THR A 13 15.06 -0.47 -4.07
N ALA A 14 14.20 -1.30 -3.47
CA ALA A 14 14.47 -1.90 -2.15
C ALA A 14 15.71 -2.81 -2.18
N HIS A 15 15.89 -3.59 -3.26
CA HIS A 15 17.08 -4.42 -3.43
C HIS A 15 18.35 -3.57 -3.58
N ALA A 16 18.30 -2.52 -4.44
CA ALA A 16 19.43 -1.60 -4.59
C ALA A 16 19.79 -0.90 -3.28
N ALA A 17 18.79 -0.50 -2.48
CA ALA A 17 19.01 0.09 -1.17
C ALA A 17 19.67 -0.90 -0.17
N ALA A 18 19.26 -2.17 -0.19
CA ALA A 18 19.87 -3.20 0.65
C ALA A 18 21.35 -3.41 0.31
N MET A 19 21.69 -3.51 -0.98
CA MET A 19 23.10 -3.60 -1.43
C MET A 19 23.92 -2.37 -1.01
N ALA A 20 23.37 -1.17 -1.19
CA ALA A 20 24.05 0.05 -0.76
C ALA A 20 24.28 0.11 0.76
N VAL A 21 23.34 -0.43 1.56
CA VAL A 21 23.53 -0.53 3.02
C VAL A 21 24.68 -1.47 3.37
N GLU A 22 24.80 -2.61 2.69
CA GLU A 22 25.90 -3.57 2.91
C GLU A 22 27.26 -2.90 2.61
N GLU A 23 27.41 -2.25 1.45
CA GLU A 23 28.63 -1.53 1.05
C GLU A 23 28.97 -0.39 2.04
N LEU A 24 27.97 0.44 2.38
CA LEU A 24 28.18 1.56 3.30
C LEU A 24 28.47 1.12 4.75
N GLN A 25 27.97 -0.03 5.17
CA GLN A 25 28.26 -0.56 6.50
C GLN A 25 29.69 -1.09 6.61
N GLU A 26 30.26 -1.59 5.49
CA GLU A 26 31.69 -1.96 5.43
C GLU A 26 32.61 -0.72 5.44
N GLU A 27 32.22 0.33 4.69
CA GLU A 27 32.99 1.57 4.60
C GLU A 27 32.89 2.42 5.88
N PHE A 28 31.72 2.44 6.54
CA PHE A 28 31.41 3.24 7.72
C PHE A 28 30.84 2.41 8.86
N PRO A 29 31.65 1.53 9.49
CA PRO A 29 31.15 0.57 10.50
C PRO A 29 30.59 1.24 11.77
N GLU A 30 30.98 2.49 12.04
CA GLU A 30 30.46 3.28 13.17
C GLU A 30 29.06 3.88 12.89
N ARG A 31 28.59 3.89 11.66
CA ARG A 31 27.29 4.45 11.27
C ARG A 31 26.19 3.40 11.42
N LYS A 32 25.03 3.88 11.87
CA LYS A 32 23.81 3.06 11.90
C LYS A 32 23.01 3.32 10.63
N ILE A 33 22.99 2.32 9.73
CA ILE A 33 22.30 2.40 8.44
C ILE A 33 21.39 1.18 8.31
N ALA A 34 20.16 1.35 7.81
CA ALA A 34 19.24 0.25 7.56
C ALA A 34 18.39 0.53 6.32
N ALA A 35 18.06 -0.53 5.58
CA ALA A 35 17.06 -0.50 4.52
C ALA A 35 15.88 -1.40 4.90
N ILE A 36 14.67 -0.87 4.77
CA ILE A 36 13.42 -1.59 5.03
C ILE A 36 12.61 -1.63 3.76
N ASP A 37 12.44 -2.83 3.20
CA ASP A 37 11.43 -3.11 2.19
C ASP A 37 10.07 -3.16 2.88
N THR A 38 9.15 -2.25 2.53
CA THR A 38 7.84 -2.17 3.19
C THR A 38 6.86 -3.26 2.76
N TYR A 39 7.15 -3.99 1.67
CA TYR A 39 6.18 -4.86 0.98
C TYR A 39 4.91 -4.10 0.57
N ALA A 40 4.98 -2.77 0.52
CA ALA A 40 3.88 -1.89 0.24
C ALA A 40 4.26 -0.85 -0.83
N ALA A 41 3.27 -0.10 -1.27
CA ALA A 41 3.43 1.01 -2.19
C ALA A 41 2.56 2.18 -1.72
N SER A 42 2.82 3.39 -2.25
CA SER A 42 1.99 4.57 -2.00
C SER A 42 1.79 4.82 -0.49
N LEU A 43 0.55 5.04 -0.04
CA LEU A 43 0.26 5.31 1.37
C LEU A 43 0.50 4.10 2.29
N GLY A 44 0.62 2.86 1.78
CA GLY A 44 1.06 1.73 2.59
C GLY A 44 2.51 1.87 3.05
N GLU A 45 3.39 2.37 2.18
CA GLU A 45 4.75 2.82 2.53
C GLU A 45 4.69 4.12 3.34
N GLY A 46 3.88 5.10 2.88
CA GLY A 46 3.77 6.42 3.50
C GLY A 46 3.36 6.38 4.97
N LEU A 47 2.40 5.54 5.37
CA LEU A 47 1.98 5.37 6.76
C LEU A 47 3.12 4.82 7.63
N LEU A 48 3.93 3.89 7.12
CA LEU A 48 5.10 3.37 7.83
C LEU A 48 6.21 4.44 7.97
N VAL A 49 6.39 5.30 6.96
CA VAL A 49 7.31 6.43 7.02
C VAL A 49 6.85 7.45 8.05
N LEU A 50 5.54 7.81 8.08
CA LEU A 50 4.98 8.71 9.08
C LEU A 50 5.14 8.18 10.49
N GLU A 51 4.92 6.88 10.70
CA GLU A 51 5.16 6.25 12.00
C GLU A 51 6.62 6.34 12.42
N ALA A 52 7.56 6.01 11.52
CA ALA A 52 8.99 6.13 11.80
C ALA A 52 9.40 7.57 12.14
N ALA A 53 8.87 8.56 11.43
CA ALA A 53 9.11 9.98 11.69
C ALA A 53 8.59 10.40 13.07
N ARG A 54 7.34 10.03 13.42
CA ARG A 54 6.77 10.30 14.74
C ARG A 54 7.56 9.63 15.87
N MET A 55 8.05 8.40 15.66
CA MET A 55 8.93 7.73 16.62
C MET A 55 10.24 8.49 16.81
N LEU A 56 10.85 8.96 15.71
CA LEU A 56 12.08 9.75 15.77
C LEU A 56 11.87 11.07 16.51
N GLU A 57 10.80 11.81 16.21
CA GLU A 57 10.42 13.05 16.88
C GLU A 57 10.21 12.86 18.39
N ASN A 58 9.69 11.69 18.80
CA ASN A 58 9.52 11.32 20.20
C ASN A 58 10.81 10.74 20.85
N GLY A 59 11.96 10.81 20.14
CA GLY A 59 13.25 10.41 20.67
C GLY A 59 13.50 8.90 20.71
N ALA A 60 12.73 8.11 19.96
CA ALA A 60 12.96 6.67 19.89
C ALA A 60 14.36 6.34 19.29
N PRO A 61 15.09 5.38 19.85
CA PRO A 61 16.40 5.00 19.33
C PRO A 61 16.27 4.29 17.98
N PHE A 62 17.32 4.40 17.16
CA PHE A 62 17.40 3.80 15.83
C PHE A 62 16.94 2.34 15.77
N SER A 63 17.42 1.50 16.69
CA SER A 63 17.09 0.08 16.73
C SER A 63 15.60 -0.19 16.93
N LEU A 64 14.96 0.61 17.80
CA LEU A 64 13.54 0.48 18.07
C LEU A 64 12.69 0.87 16.86
N ILE A 65 13.08 1.94 16.14
CA ILE A 65 12.39 2.36 14.91
C ILE A 65 12.49 1.25 13.86
N VAL A 66 13.71 0.72 13.62
CA VAL A 66 13.92 -0.36 12.64
C VAL A 66 13.11 -1.60 13.00
N GLU A 67 13.11 -2.02 14.26
CA GLU A 67 12.34 -3.17 14.74
C GLU A 67 10.83 -2.98 14.55
N GLN A 68 10.31 -1.83 15.01
CA GLN A 68 8.88 -1.53 14.94
C GLN A 68 8.38 -1.50 13.51
N ILE A 69 9.06 -0.78 12.60
CA ILE A 69 8.66 -0.68 11.21
C ILE A 69 8.79 -2.04 10.51
N SER A 70 9.84 -2.81 10.78
CA SER A 70 10.03 -4.16 10.25
C SER A 70 8.94 -5.13 10.69
N ARG A 71 8.35 -4.93 11.86
CA ARG A 71 7.20 -5.70 12.34
C ARG A 71 5.91 -5.25 11.66
N ARG A 72 5.63 -3.95 11.66
CA ARG A 72 4.38 -3.38 11.15
C ARG A 72 4.18 -3.56 9.64
N ARG A 73 5.27 -3.55 8.85
CA ARG A 73 5.19 -3.83 7.40
C ARG A 73 4.52 -5.17 7.08
N ARG A 74 4.59 -6.16 7.99
CA ARG A 74 4.03 -7.51 7.79
C ARG A 74 2.51 -7.56 7.90
N THR A 75 1.91 -6.55 8.52
CA THR A 75 0.46 -6.42 8.71
C THR A 75 -0.12 -5.19 7.99
N MET A 76 0.70 -4.49 7.18
CA MET A 76 0.23 -3.39 6.35
C MET A 76 -0.63 -3.93 5.20
N CYS A 77 -1.93 -3.84 5.36
CA CYS A 77 -2.92 -4.19 4.35
C CYS A 77 -2.99 -3.13 3.26
N GLN A 78 -3.06 -3.56 2.01
CA GLN A 78 -3.27 -2.70 0.85
C GLN A 78 -4.21 -3.40 -0.11
N TYR A 79 -5.42 -2.87 -0.25
CA TYR A 79 -6.47 -3.36 -1.11
C TYR A 79 -6.90 -2.27 -2.09
N PHE A 80 -7.05 -2.61 -3.35
CA PHE A 80 -7.42 -1.62 -4.34
C PHE A 80 -8.24 -2.22 -5.49
N THR A 81 -8.91 -1.35 -6.22
CA THR A 81 -9.63 -1.69 -7.44
C THR A 81 -9.25 -0.71 -8.54
N VAL A 82 -9.13 -1.22 -9.74
CA VAL A 82 -8.79 -0.43 -10.94
C VAL A 82 -9.95 -0.50 -11.94
N ASP A 83 -10.02 0.49 -12.82
CA ASP A 83 -10.98 0.46 -13.91
C ASP A 83 -10.51 -0.44 -15.06
N ASP A 84 -9.19 -0.45 -15.33
CA ASP A 84 -8.57 -1.24 -16.39
C ASP A 84 -7.23 -1.83 -15.93
N LEU A 85 -7.14 -3.16 -15.93
CA LEU A 85 -5.90 -3.89 -15.61
C LEU A 85 -4.78 -3.70 -16.64
N ALA A 86 -5.09 -3.22 -17.85
CA ALA A 86 -4.10 -3.03 -18.90
C ALA A 86 -2.99 -2.04 -18.51
N TYR A 87 -3.26 -1.10 -17.61
CA TYR A 87 -2.24 -0.19 -17.10
C TYR A 87 -1.18 -0.95 -16.28
N LEU A 88 -1.61 -1.78 -15.33
CA LEU A 88 -0.72 -2.61 -14.51
C LEU A 88 0.02 -3.67 -15.33
N GLU A 89 -0.65 -4.24 -16.35
CA GLU A 89 -0.02 -5.21 -17.28
C GLU A 89 1.08 -4.55 -18.11
N ARG A 90 0.80 -3.41 -18.73
CA ARG A 90 1.80 -2.65 -19.50
C ARG A 90 3.00 -2.24 -18.65
N GLY A 91 2.75 -1.89 -17.39
CA GLY A 91 3.80 -1.60 -16.42
C GLY A 91 4.54 -2.84 -15.93
N GLY A 92 4.07 -4.06 -16.24
CA GLY A 92 4.65 -5.33 -15.77
C GLY A 92 4.43 -5.64 -14.29
N ARG A 93 3.47 -4.99 -13.61
CA ARG A 93 3.15 -5.18 -12.18
C ARG A 93 2.06 -6.21 -11.95
N VAL A 94 1.36 -6.64 -13.01
CA VAL A 94 0.53 -7.86 -13.03
C VAL A 94 0.83 -8.66 -14.29
N SER A 95 0.61 -9.97 -14.24
CA SER A 95 0.83 -10.84 -15.41
C SER A 95 -0.29 -10.69 -16.45
N LYS A 96 0.01 -10.98 -17.72
CA LYS A 96 -0.99 -11.05 -18.81
C LYS A 96 -2.18 -11.94 -18.48
N ALA A 97 -1.95 -13.07 -17.83
CA ALA A 97 -3.01 -14.00 -17.43
C ALA A 97 -3.98 -13.38 -16.43
N ALA A 98 -3.50 -12.53 -15.52
CA ALA A 98 -4.35 -11.81 -14.59
C ALA A 98 -5.18 -10.71 -15.28
N ALA A 99 -4.62 -10.04 -16.30
CA ALA A 99 -5.28 -8.95 -17.02
C ALA A 99 -6.44 -9.44 -17.93
N ILE A 100 -6.36 -10.65 -18.49
CA ILE A 100 -7.41 -11.22 -19.35
C ILE A 100 -8.77 -11.35 -18.63
N VAL A 101 -8.76 -11.58 -17.33
CA VAL A 101 -10.00 -11.73 -16.53
C VAL A 101 -10.78 -10.41 -16.38
N GLY A 102 -10.11 -9.25 -16.58
CA GLY A 102 -10.69 -7.92 -16.41
C GLY A 102 -11.46 -7.35 -17.61
N THR A 103 -11.44 -7.99 -18.77
CA THR A 103 -12.04 -7.45 -20.02
C THR A 103 -13.55 -7.61 -20.14
N VAL A 104 -14.21 -8.27 -19.19
CA VAL A 104 -15.67 -8.42 -19.19
C VAL A 104 -16.32 -7.12 -18.71
N LEU A 105 -17.22 -6.59 -19.52
CA LEU A 105 -17.93 -5.31 -19.27
C LEU A 105 -18.49 -5.25 -17.84
N LYS A 106 -18.14 -4.19 -17.12
CA LYS A 106 -18.55 -3.89 -15.72
C LYS A 106 -17.96 -4.81 -14.63
N ILE A 107 -17.06 -5.76 -14.95
CA ILE A 107 -16.32 -6.49 -13.91
C ILE A 107 -15.16 -5.62 -13.42
N LYS A 108 -15.08 -5.42 -12.10
CA LYS A 108 -13.99 -4.69 -11.44
C LYS A 108 -13.14 -5.66 -10.63
N PRO A 109 -11.82 -5.74 -10.88
CA PRO A 109 -10.93 -6.57 -10.10
C PRO A 109 -10.75 -5.99 -8.70
N LEU A 110 -10.58 -6.86 -7.73
CA LEU A 110 -10.10 -6.54 -6.39
C LEU A 110 -8.67 -7.08 -6.29
N LEU A 111 -7.76 -6.19 -5.95
CA LEU A 111 -6.33 -6.44 -5.92
C LEU A 111 -5.79 -6.20 -4.52
N ARG A 112 -4.71 -6.89 -4.17
CA ARG A 112 -3.97 -6.67 -2.91
C ARG A 112 -2.47 -6.89 -3.11
N GLY A 113 -1.67 -6.42 -2.16
CA GLY A 113 -0.31 -6.90 -1.99
C GLY A 113 -0.30 -8.28 -1.33
N ASP A 114 0.47 -9.24 -1.85
CA ASP A 114 0.71 -10.52 -1.19
C ASP A 114 1.84 -10.42 -0.14
N ASP A 115 2.19 -11.52 0.50
CA ASP A 115 3.21 -11.55 1.55
C ASP A 115 4.64 -11.23 1.04
N GLU A 116 4.86 -11.31 -0.28
CA GLU A 116 6.09 -10.89 -0.96
C GLU A 116 6.01 -9.47 -1.51
N GLY A 117 4.91 -8.77 -1.29
CA GLY A 117 4.68 -7.40 -1.77
C GLY A 117 4.38 -7.31 -3.27
N LYS A 118 4.03 -8.42 -3.93
CA LYS A 118 3.56 -8.45 -5.31
C LYS A 118 2.07 -8.14 -5.39
N ILE A 119 1.65 -7.55 -6.51
CA ILE A 119 0.23 -7.30 -6.76
C ILE A 119 -0.42 -8.58 -7.24
N VAL A 120 -1.46 -9.02 -6.52
CA VAL A 120 -2.25 -10.20 -6.85
C VAL A 120 -3.74 -9.89 -6.83
N GLN A 121 -4.49 -10.58 -7.68
CA GLN A 121 -5.95 -10.49 -7.66
C GLN A 121 -6.51 -11.35 -6.52
N CYS A 122 -7.30 -10.75 -5.64
CA CYS A 122 -7.95 -11.42 -4.51
C CYS A 122 -9.47 -11.56 -4.69
N GLY A 123 -10.03 -10.99 -5.76
CA GLY A 123 -11.45 -11.09 -6.03
C GLY A 123 -11.88 -10.30 -7.27
N LYS A 124 -13.18 -10.26 -7.49
CA LYS A 124 -13.82 -9.46 -8.52
C LYS A 124 -15.26 -9.13 -8.13
N THR A 125 -15.75 -7.98 -8.55
CA THR A 125 -17.13 -7.55 -8.33
C THR A 125 -17.74 -7.05 -9.64
N ARG A 126 -19.04 -6.83 -9.65
CA ARG A 126 -19.72 -6.24 -10.79
C ARG A 126 -20.16 -4.82 -10.46
N GLY A 127 -19.52 -3.86 -11.09
CA GLY A 127 -19.84 -2.43 -10.96
C GLY A 127 -18.95 -1.71 -9.94
N ARG A 128 -18.81 -0.40 -10.14
CA ARG A 128 -17.91 0.46 -9.38
C ARG A 128 -18.27 0.53 -7.89
N LYS A 129 -19.53 0.80 -7.58
CA LYS A 129 -19.98 0.91 -6.19
C LYS A 129 -19.68 -0.36 -5.38
N GLN A 130 -19.94 -1.54 -5.96
CA GLN A 130 -19.67 -2.82 -5.31
C GLN A 130 -18.18 -3.05 -5.08
N SER A 131 -17.30 -2.60 -6.00
CA SER A 131 -15.86 -2.74 -5.78
C SER A 131 -15.36 -1.89 -4.61
N LEU A 132 -15.84 -0.66 -4.48
CA LEU A 132 -15.51 0.21 -3.35
C LEU A 132 -16.07 -0.33 -2.02
N THR A 133 -17.32 -0.84 -2.04
CA THR A 133 -17.92 -1.50 -0.86
C THR A 133 -17.09 -2.70 -0.42
N ALA A 134 -16.60 -3.52 -1.37
CA ALA A 134 -15.76 -4.68 -1.06
C ALA A 134 -14.41 -4.29 -0.41
N LEU A 135 -13.83 -3.12 -0.77
CA LEU A 135 -12.65 -2.61 -0.06
C LEU A 135 -12.97 -2.31 1.40
N ALA A 136 -14.13 -1.70 1.66
CA ALA A 136 -14.57 -1.45 3.04
C ALA A 136 -14.90 -2.74 3.81
N ASP A 137 -15.38 -3.80 3.13
CA ASP A 137 -15.61 -5.10 3.74
C ASP A 137 -14.30 -5.80 4.14
N PHE A 138 -13.21 -5.63 3.35
CA PHE A 138 -11.88 -6.09 3.76
C PHE A 138 -11.39 -5.35 5.00
N TYR A 139 -11.56 -4.04 5.06
CA TYR A 139 -11.23 -3.26 6.25
C TYR A 139 -12.00 -3.75 7.48
N GLU A 140 -13.31 -3.92 7.39
CA GLU A 140 -14.14 -4.36 8.51
C GLU A 140 -13.67 -5.70 9.11
N LYS A 141 -13.21 -6.60 8.23
CA LYS A 141 -12.74 -7.95 8.61
C LYS A 141 -11.32 -7.96 9.16
N LEU A 142 -10.46 -7.08 8.67
CA LEU A 142 -9.01 -7.19 8.86
C LEU A 142 -8.41 -6.08 9.71
N ALA A 143 -9.05 -4.93 9.88
CA ALA A 143 -8.50 -3.82 10.64
C ALA A 143 -8.18 -4.25 12.08
N ALA A 144 -6.93 -4.03 12.50
CA ALA A 144 -6.48 -4.36 13.85
C ALA A 144 -7.09 -3.40 14.88
N ASP A 145 -7.18 -2.13 14.52
CA ASP A 145 -7.77 -1.05 15.32
C ASP A 145 -8.48 -0.06 14.39
N LYS A 146 -9.75 0.20 14.65
CA LYS A 146 -10.57 1.14 13.85
C LYS A 146 -10.36 2.61 14.20
N THR A 147 -9.53 2.91 15.17
CA THR A 147 -9.12 4.26 15.55
C THR A 147 -7.78 4.66 14.93
N GLU A 148 -7.03 3.68 14.39
CA GLU A 148 -5.72 3.92 13.80
C GLU A 148 -5.83 4.63 12.45
N GLU A 149 -4.83 5.47 12.12
CA GLU A 149 -4.76 6.21 10.87
C GLU A 149 -4.75 5.27 9.64
N ILE A 150 -5.50 5.64 8.62
CA ILE A 150 -5.56 4.92 7.34
C ILE A 150 -5.19 5.82 6.17
N GLY A 151 -4.90 5.21 5.03
CA GLY A 151 -4.67 5.91 3.77
C GLY A 151 -5.70 5.54 2.70
N ILE A 152 -6.16 6.52 1.94
CA ILE A 152 -6.89 6.32 0.69
C ILE A 152 -6.14 7.05 -0.41
N ALA A 153 -5.79 6.34 -1.48
CA ALA A 153 -5.21 6.96 -2.67
C ALA A 153 -6.14 6.74 -3.88
N HIS A 154 -6.24 7.73 -4.77
CA HIS A 154 -7.05 7.61 -5.98
C HIS A 154 -6.33 8.17 -7.21
N ALA A 155 -6.67 7.67 -8.39
CA ALA A 155 -6.23 8.21 -9.66
C ALA A 155 -7.45 8.81 -10.38
N ASP A 156 -7.60 10.13 -10.30
CA ASP A 156 -8.71 10.90 -10.91
C ASP A 156 -10.11 10.37 -10.54
N ASP A 157 -10.29 9.91 -9.28
CA ASP A 157 -11.59 9.43 -8.76
C ASP A 157 -11.76 9.84 -7.28
N GLU A 158 -11.79 11.15 -7.04
CA GLU A 158 -12.01 11.72 -5.70
C GLU A 158 -13.38 11.30 -5.13
N ALA A 159 -14.40 11.25 -6.00
CA ALA A 159 -15.74 10.82 -5.60
C ALA A 159 -15.77 9.36 -5.12
N GLY A 160 -14.99 8.48 -5.77
CA GLY A 160 -14.81 7.09 -5.33
C GLY A 160 -14.05 6.98 -4.00
N ALA A 161 -13.03 7.81 -3.80
CA ALA A 161 -12.30 7.88 -2.53
C ALA A 161 -13.21 8.36 -1.39
N GLN A 162 -14.03 9.39 -1.62
CA GLN A 162 -14.99 9.87 -0.63
C GLN A 162 -16.07 8.82 -0.31
N PHE A 163 -16.61 8.15 -1.35
CA PHE A 163 -17.56 7.05 -1.13
C PHE A 163 -16.95 5.94 -0.26
N LEU A 164 -15.69 5.57 -0.50
CA LEU A 164 -14.99 4.58 0.32
C LEU A 164 -14.83 5.06 1.76
N LEU A 165 -14.42 6.30 2.00
CA LEU A 165 -14.28 6.86 3.34
C LEU A 165 -15.62 6.82 4.10
N ASP A 166 -16.72 7.23 3.45
CA ASP A 166 -18.06 7.18 4.05
C ASP A 166 -18.46 5.74 4.42
N ALA A 167 -18.15 4.78 3.53
CA ALA A 167 -18.40 3.36 3.80
C ALA A 167 -17.58 2.80 4.97
N LEU A 168 -16.33 3.27 5.15
CA LEU A 168 -15.48 2.92 6.29
C LEU A 168 -16.03 3.51 7.60
N ARG A 169 -16.47 4.78 7.57
CA ARG A 169 -17.11 5.42 8.74
C ARG A 169 -18.36 4.66 9.19
N GLN A 170 -19.18 4.21 8.26
CA GLN A 170 -20.36 3.37 8.55
C GLN A 170 -19.99 2.01 9.18
N ARG A 171 -18.77 1.50 8.95
CA ARG A 171 -18.23 0.26 9.55
C ARG A 171 -17.48 0.50 10.85
N GLY A 172 -17.55 1.71 11.40
CA GLY A 172 -16.99 2.05 12.70
C GLY A 172 -15.55 2.58 12.66
N PHE A 173 -15.01 2.95 11.48
CA PHE A 173 -13.75 3.69 11.42
C PHE A 173 -13.91 5.08 12.03
N THR A 174 -13.07 5.42 13.01
CA THR A 174 -13.08 6.70 13.73
C THR A 174 -11.76 7.46 13.67
N GLY A 175 -10.69 6.81 13.16
CA GLY A 175 -9.36 7.39 13.06
C GLY A 175 -9.23 8.51 12.03
N GLU A 176 -8.01 8.98 11.82
CA GLU A 176 -7.67 9.93 10.77
C GLU A 176 -7.51 9.21 9.42
N CYS A 177 -7.89 9.89 8.33
CA CYS A 177 -7.73 9.37 6.98
C CYS A 177 -6.90 10.34 6.14
N LEU A 178 -5.75 9.88 5.69
CA LEU A 178 -4.95 10.59 4.71
C LEU A 178 -5.46 10.23 3.30
N THR A 179 -6.02 11.20 2.59
CA THR A 179 -6.49 11.01 1.21
C THR A 179 -5.61 11.78 0.24
N VAL A 180 -5.12 11.08 -0.80
CA VAL A 180 -4.24 11.67 -1.82
C VAL A 180 -4.65 11.28 -3.24
N CYS A 181 -4.43 12.18 -4.19
CA CYS A 181 -4.39 11.83 -5.60
C CYS A 181 -3.00 11.24 -5.92
N TYR A 182 -2.95 10.13 -6.66
CA TYR A 182 -1.68 9.54 -7.09
C TYR A 182 -0.83 10.55 -7.88
N GLU A 183 0.45 10.54 -7.59
CA GLU A 183 1.44 11.23 -8.42
C GLU A 183 1.55 10.54 -9.82
N PRO A 184 2.13 11.23 -10.85
CA PRO A 184 2.10 10.75 -12.23
C PRO A 184 2.72 9.36 -12.44
N VAL A 185 3.76 8.99 -11.67
CA VAL A 185 4.44 7.69 -11.84
C VAL A 185 3.51 6.54 -11.44
N THR A 186 3.00 6.56 -10.21
CA THR A 186 2.06 5.52 -9.75
C THR A 186 0.75 5.58 -10.54
N GLY A 187 0.25 6.80 -10.82
CA GLY A 187 -0.95 7.00 -11.62
C GLY A 187 -0.87 6.37 -13.01
N SER A 188 0.29 6.46 -13.69
CA SER A 188 0.50 5.82 -15.00
C SER A 188 0.49 4.29 -14.96
N HIS A 189 0.87 3.70 -13.83
CA HIS A 189 0.85 2.25 -13.63
C HIS A 189 -0.53 1.70 -13.28
N VAL A 190 -1.31 2.44 -12.48
CA VAL A 190 -2.62 1.95 -12.01
C VAL A 190 -3.79 2.40 -12.89
N GLY A 191 -3.62 3.53 -13.58
CA GLY A 191 -4.62 4.12 -14.48
C GLY A 191 -5.72 4.91 -13.74
N PRO A 192 -6.45 5.76 -14.50
CA PRO A 192 -7.55 6.53 -13.96
C PRO A 192 -8.66 5.63 -13.43
N GLY A 193 -9.43 6.13 -12.46
CA GLY A 193 -10.48 5.39 -11.79
C GLY A 193 -9.97 4.37 -10.75
N THR A 194 -8.67 4.36 -10.44
CA THR A 194 -8.15 3.53 -9.34
C THR A 194 -8.48 4.16 -8.00
N VAL A 195 -8.91 3.32 -7.04
CA VAL A 195 -9.01 3.68 -5.62
C VAL A 195 -8.38 2.57 -4.79
N ALA A 196 -7.51 2.97 -3.87
CA ALA A 196 -6.75 2.09 -2.99
C ALA A 196 -6.94 2.46 -1.52
N LEU A 197 -6.95 1.46 -0.66
CA LEU A 197 -7.10 1.55 0.79
C LEU A 197 -5.90 0.90 1.48
N PHE A 198 -5.34 1.59 2.47
CA PHE A 198 -4.16 1.19 3.23
C PHE A 198 -4.47 1.30 4.72
N PHE A 199 -4.19 0.25 5.49
CA PHE A 199 -4.46 0.19 6.93
C PHE A 199 -3.66 -0.90 7.62
N GLN A 200 -3.46 -0.80 8.92
CA GLN A 200 -2.88 -1.88 9.72
C GLN A 200 -3.93 -2.95 10.01
N GLY A 201 -3.63 -4.17 9.58
CA GLY A 201 -4.50 -5.31 9.79
C GLY A 201 -4.01 -6.25 10.90
N ILE A 202 -4.86 -7.20 11.26
CA ILE A 202 -4.50 -8.34 12.13
C ILE A 202 -3.56 -9.32 11.42
N HIS A 203 -3.65 -9.38 10.11
CA HIS A 203 -2.74 -10.02 9.16
C HIS A 203 -2.88 -9.34 7.79
N ARG A 204 -1.97 -9.66 6.88
CA ARG A 204 -1.91 -9.09 5.52
C ARG A 204 -2.77 -9.86 4.52
#